data_a7cfdadfea487dbf9e5d3ff4a35f79ab
#
_entry.id   a7cfdadfea487dbf9e5d3ff4a35f79ab
#
_cell.length_a   1.000
_cell.length_b   1.000
_cell.length_c   1.000
_cell.angle_alpha   90.00
_cell.angle_beta   90.00
_cell.angle_gamma   90.00
#
_symmetry.space_group_name_H-M   'P 1'
#
loop_
_entity.id
_entity.type
_entity.pdbx_description
1 polymer ?
#
loop_
_entity_poly.entity_id
_entity_poly.type
_entity_poly.pdbx_seq_one_letter_code
_entity_poly.pdbx_strand_id
1 'polypeptide(L)'
;MSKIIDGIAKDLKTIPETLKAKTAGVDKKKLILMNLPYILVGYFCDKIAWLWRVSPGSNASDKMMAAMNGLNDLFSNPLPSFFPKDLLIGIMGGVALRLVVYFKAKNAKKFRQGVEYGSARWGNEKDIEPYVDPVFENNVILTETERLMMSGRPKQPKYARNKNILVIGGSGSGKTRFFVKPNLMQMHSSYVVTDPKGTVLVECGKMLLKNGYKVKVLNTINFKKSMHYNPFAYIRSEKDILKLVNTIILNTKGEGQQSGEDFWVKAEKLYYTALIGYIWYECVEEEQNFTTLLDMINASEAREDDEEFKNPVDLMFDEIEEREPDHFAVKQYKKYKLAAGKTAKSILISCGARLAPFDIKELRDLTSYDELELDMLGDEKTALFVIISDTDDTFNFIVSIMYTQLFNLLCDRADDVYNGRLPIHVRCLLDEFANSVTRSTPKTVGITDKSVA
;
A
#
# COMPACT_ATOMS: atom_id res chain seq x y z
N MET A 1 -22.38 58.80 31.02
CA MET A 1 -21.00 58.38 30.70
C MET A 1 -20.32 57.58 31.83
N SER A 2 -20.47 58.00 33.10
CA SER A 2 -19.85 57.32 34.27
C SER A 2 -20.27 55.82 34.37
N LYS A 3 -21.55 55.47 34.25
CA LYS A 3 -22.03 54.06 34.34
C LYS A 3 -21.57 53.12 33.24
N ILE A 4 -21.19 53.64 32.06
CA ILE A 4 -20.66 52.81 30.95
C ILE A 4 -19.18 52.55 31.19
N ILE A 5 -18.44 53.52 31.75
CA ILE A 5 -17.02 53.36 32.08
C ILE A 5 -16.84 52.38 33.24
N ASP A 6 -17.73 52.41 34.24
CA ASP A 6 -17.70 51.45 35.35
C ASP A 6 -18.08 50.02 34.93
N GLY A 7 -18.98 49.86 33.94
CA GLY A 7 -19.30 48.57 33.33
C GLY A 7 -18.12 47.95 32.60
N ILE A 8 -17.43 48.72 31.77
CA ILE A 8 -16.25 48.27 31.02
C ILE A 8 -15.08 47.96 31.96
N ALA A 9 -14.92 48.71 33.04
CA ALA A 9 -13.88 48.48 34.06
C ALA A 9 -14.14 47.21 34.88
N LYS A 10 -15.41 46.77 35.01
CA LYS A 10 -15.80 45.55 35.70
C LYS A 10 -15.59 44.32 34.84
N ASP A 11 -15.87 44.42 33.54
CA ASP A 11 -15.63 43.31 32.56
C ASP A 11 -14.14 43.09 32.28
N LEU A 12 -13.30 44.13 32.39
CA LEU A 12 -11.85 44.01 32.29
C LEU A 12 -11.19 43.26 33.47
N LYS A 13 -11.89 43.16 34.61
CA LYS A 13 -11.41 42.42 35.81
C LYS A 13 -11.66 40.89 35.71
N THR A 14 -12.47 40.43 34.76
CA THR A 14 -12.82 39.03 34.57
C THR A 14 -12.04 38.33 33.41
N ILE A 15 -10.92 38.90 33.01
CA ILE A 15 -10.05 38.22 32.02
C ILE A 15 -9.43 36.97 32.67
N PRO A 16 -9.64 35.77 32.14
CA PRO A 16 -9.09 34.54 32.69
C PRO A 16 -7.56 34.63 32.87
N GLU A 17 -7.03 34.12 33.97
CA GLU A 17 -5.60 34.16 34.31
C GLU A 17 -4.71 33.54 33.22
N THR A 18 -5.25 32.62 32.42
CA THR A 18 -4.60 32.02 31.25
C THR A 18 -4.28 33.01 30.13
N LEU A 19 -5.03 34.12 30.00
CA LEU A 19 -4.75 35.24 29.09
C LEU A 19 -3.71 36.19 29.65
N LYS A 20 -3.69 36.42 30.99
CA LYS A 20 -2.66 37.21 31.65
C LYS A 20 -1.28 36.58 31.57
N ALA A 21 -1.19 35.25 31.69
CA ALA A 21 0.06 34.53 31.57
C ALA A 21 0.67 34.58 30.14
N LYS A 22 -0.16 34.62 29.08
CA LYS A 22 0.29 34.76 27.70
C LYS A 22 0.76 36.16 27.31
N THR A 23 0.38 37.19 28.05
CA THR A 23 0.74 38.60 27.77
C THR A 23 1.89 39.09 28.62
N ALA A 24 2.26 38.41 29.71
CA ALA A 24 3.29 38.83 30.65
C ALA A 24 4.73 38.91 30.10
N GLY A 25 4.97 38.41 28.88
CA GLY A 25 6.29 38.44 28.19
C GLY A 25 6.36 39.30 26.93
N VAL A 26 5.29 40.06 26.59
CA VAL A 26 5.29 40.81 25.33
C VAL A 26 5.78 42.23 25.55
N ASP A 27 6.91 42.58 24.94
CA ASP A 27 7.47 43.93 24.93
C ASP A 27 6.43 44.91 24.32
N LYS A 28 5.90 45.83 25.16
CA LYS A 28 4.87 46.82 24.81
C LYS A 28 5.30 47.68 23.61
N LYS A 29 6.60 48.01 23.50
CA LYS A 29 7.14 48.77 22.37
C LYS A 29 7.03 47.99 21.08
N LYS A 30 7.35 46.70 21.10
CA LYS A 30 7.25 45.80 19.95
C LYS A 30 5.80 45.61 19.52
N LEU A 31 4.85 45.52 20.49
CA LEU A 31 3.42 45.40 20.19
C LEU A 31 2.88 46.64 19.48
N ILE A 32 3.25 47.82 19.93
CA ILE A 32 2.83 49.08 19.30
C ILE A 32 3.42 49.20 17.90
N LEU A 33 4.71 48.94 17.75
CA LEU A 33 5.38 49.02 16.47
C LEU A 33 4.80 48.04 15.42
N MET A 34 4.45 46.83 15.82
CA MET A 34 3.84 45.82 14.95
C MET A 34 2.39 46.19 14.55
N ASN A 35 1.67 46.97 15.34
CA ASN A 35 0.29 47.36 15.04
C ASN A 35 0.20 48.76 14.38
N LEU A 36 1.28 49.50 14.30
CA LEU A 36 1.33 50.85 13.72
C LEU A 36 0.75 50.94 12.30
N PRO A 37 1.05 50.02 11.36
CA PRO A 37 0.47 50.05 10.01
C PRO A 37 -1.05 49.89 10.01
N TYR A 38 -1.61 49.09 10.90
CA TYR A 38 -3.06 48.88 10.99
C TYR A 38 -3.78 50.10 11.60
N ILE A 39 -3.13 50.78 12.58
CA ILE A 39 -3.63 52.02 13.15
C ILE A 39 -3.64 53.13 12.12
N LEU A 40 -2.57 53.23 11.28
CA LEU A 40 -2.51 54.20 10.19
C LEU A 40 -3.61 53.97 9.15
N VAL A 41 -3.83 52.72 8.73
CA VAL A 41 -4.91 52.40 7.79
C VAL A 41 -6.28 52.68 8.41
N GLY A 42 -6.48 52.37 9.71
CA GLY A 42 -7.69 52.71 10.41
C GLY A 42 -7.94 54.20 10.42
N TYR A 43 -6.91 55.01 10.69
CA TYR A 43 -6.98 56.48 10.63
C TYR A 43 -7.34 56.98 9.22
N PHE A 44 -6.74 56.43 8.16
CA PHE A 44 -7.12 56.75 6.80
C PHE A 44 -8.58 56.42 6.48
N CYS A 45 -9.07 55.29 6.92
CA CYS A 45 -10.46 54.88 6.73
C CYS A 45 -11.44 55.80 7.47
N ASP A 46 -11.09 56.22 8.69
CA ASP A 46 -11.85 57.20 9.48
C ASP A 46 -11.94 58.55 8.73
N LYS A 47 -10.82 59.03 8.21
CA LYS A 47 -10.77 60.29 7.43
C LYS A 47 -11.58 60.22 6.15
N ILE A 48 -11.53 59.13 5.42
CA ILE A 48 -12.35 58.92 4.21
C ILE A 48 -13.85 58.87 4.59
N ALA A 49 -14.20 58.23 5.67
CA ALA A 49 -15.57 58.18 6.17
C ALA A 49 -16.10 59.58 6.58
N TRP A 50 -15.25 60.34 7.24
CA TRP A 50 -15.54 61.77 7.54
C TRP A 50 -15.76 62.57 6.28
N LEU A 51 -14.85 62.47 5.30
CA LEU A 51 -14.94 63.21 4.04
C LEU A 51 -16.23 62.84 3.28
N TRP A 52 -16.56 61.56 3.20
CA TRP A 52 -17.81 61.06 2.63
C TRP A 52 -19.06 61.68 3.33
N ARG A 53 -19.02 61.73 4.65
CA ARG A 53 -20.14 62.24 5.44
C ARG A 53 -20.35 63.78 5.22
N VAL A 54 -19.26 64.53 5.13
CA VAL A 54 -19.30 66.02 4.99
C VAL A 54 -19.50 66.46 3.56
N SER A 55 -19.18 65.65 2.56
CA SER A 55 -19.31 65.99 1.16
C SER A 55 -20.76 66.27 0.74
N PRO A 56 -21.05 67.38 0.03
CA PRO A 56 -22.38 67.71 -0.46
C PRO A 56 -22.74 66.80 -1.66
N GLY A 57 -24.03 66.45 -1.83
CA GLY A 57 -24.54 65.71 -2.97
C GLY A 57 -25.88 65.05 -2.65
N SER A 58 -26.80 65.08 -3.63
CA SER A 58 -28.12 64.41 -3.49
C SER A 58 -28.06 62.96 -3.90
N ASN A 59 -27.15 62.61 -4.80
CA ASN A 59 -26.93 61.26 -5.33
C ASN A 59 -25.54 60.71 -4.94
N ALA A 60 -25.34 59.39 -4.99
CA ALA A 60 -24.07 58.78 -4.62
C ALA A 60 -22.91 59.20 -5.56
N SER A 61 -23.17 59.43 -6.85
CA SER A 61 -22.19 59.87 -7.82
C SER A 61 -21.73 61.32 -7.55
N ASP A 62 -22.65 62.24 -7.27
CA ASP A 62 -22.34 63.65 -6.95
C ASP A 62 -21.54 63.73 -5.65
N LYS A 63 -21.92 62.96 -4.68
CA LYS A 63 -21.23 62.89 -3.40
C LYS A 63 -19.83 62.29 -3.51
N MET A 64 -19.66 61.30 -4.37
CA MET A 64 -18.34 60.72 -4.68
C MET A 64 -17.43 61.74 -5.36
N MET A 65 -17.95 62.48 -6.32
CA MET A 65 -17.18 63.52 -7.04
C MET A 65 -16.78 64.64 -6.10
N ALA A 66 -17.71 65.10 -5.23
CA ALA A 66 -17.42 66.08 -4.21
C ALA A 66 -16.37 65.59 -3.18
N ALA A 67 -16.46 64.34 -2.76
CA ALA A 67 -15.46 63.73 -1.87
C ALA A 67 -14.08 63.61 -2.56
N MET A 68 -14.02 63.26 -3.84
CA MET A 68 -12.75 63.24 -4.58
C MET A 68 -12.10 64.61 -4.69
N ASN A 69 -12.88 65.66 -4.91
CA ASN A 69 -12.38 67.04 -4.94
C ASN A 69 -11.90 67.52 -3.56
N GLY A 70 -12.49 67.02 -2.49
CA GLY A 70 -12.10 67.34 -1.09
C GLY A 70 -10.89 66.53 -0.56
N LEU A 71 -10.30 65.64 -1.32
CA LEU A 71 -9.14 64.81 -0.90
C LEU A 71 -7.93 65.68 -0.47
N ASN A 72 -7.71 66.82 -1.09
CA ASN A 72 -6.60 67.73 -0.76
C ASN A 72 -6.75 68.31 0.67
N ASP A 73 -7.98 68.46 1.14
CA ASP A 73 -8.28 69.01 2.47
C ASP A 73 -8.43 67.93 3.55
N LEU A 74 -8.27 66.68 3.15
CA LEU A 74 -8.46 65.53 4.05
C LEU A 74 -7.59 65.59 5.29
N PHE A 75 -6.39 66.13 5.21
CA PHE A 75 -5.41 66.26 6.27
C PHE A 75 -5.24 67.70 6.80
N SER A 76 -6.05 68.64 6.38
CA SER A 76 -6.02 69.99 6.91
C SER A 76 -6.26 70.06 8.44
N ASN A 77 -7.03 69.11 8.94
CA ASN A 77 -7.14 68.81 10.37
C ASN A 77 -6.55 67.43 10.66
N PRO A 78 -5.41 67.31 11.39
CA PRO A 78 -4.75 66.02 11.65
C PRO A 78 -5.47 65.16 12.69
N LEU A 79 -6.48 65.65 13.38
CA LEU A 79 -7.22 64.89 14.39
C LEU A 79 -8.19 63.89 13.70
N PRO A 80 -8.39 62.68 14.26
CA PRO A 80 -9.40 61.76 13.79
C PRO A 80 -10.82 62.31 13.94
N SER A 81 -11.75 61.77 13.13
CA SER A 81 -13.16 62.08 13.32
C SER A 81 -13.67 61.43 14.60
N PHE A 82 -14.16 62.19 15.55
CA PHE A 82 -14.78 61.64 16.76
C PHE A 82 -16.25 61.24 16.56
N PHE A 83 -16.74 61.31 15.32
CA PHE A 83 -18.10 60.89 15.04
C PHE A 83 -18.20 59.34 15.05
N PRO A 84 -19.17 58.77 15.83
CA PRO A 84 -19.18 57.32 16.09
C PRO A 84 -19.17 56.42 14.86
N LYS A 85 -19.84 56.84 13.76
CA LYS A 85 -19.87 56.02 12.50
C LYS A 85 -18.54 56.05 11.76
N ASP A 86 -17.88 57.22 11.71
CA ASP A 86 -16.58 57.36 11.02
C ASP A 86 -15.52 56.58 11.76
N LEU A 87 -15.50 56.67 13.11
CA LEU A 87 -14.59 55.94 13.97
C LEU A 87 -14.78 54.39 13.83
N LEU A 88 -16.04 53.95 13.73
CA LEU A 88 -16.36 52.54 13.52
C LEU A 88 -15.80 52.03 12.19
N ILE A 89 -15.96 52.82 11.12
CA ILE A 89 -15.41 52.47 9.80
C ILE A 89 -13.87 52.41 9.87
N GLY A 90 -13.25 53.36 10.56
CA GLY A 90 -11.81 53.38 10.80
C GLY A 90 -11.32 52.11 11.50
N ILE A 91 -11.97 51.73 12.61
CA ILE A 91 -11.63 50.51 13.36
C ILE A 91 -11.81 49.25 12.46
N MET A 92 -12.94 49.16 11.74
CA MET A 92 -13.21 48.05 10.83
C MET A 92 -12.14 47.93 9.76
N GLY A 93 -11.69 49.05 9.17
CA GLY A 93 -10.61 49.04 8.15
C GLY A 93 -9.29 48.49 8.68
N GLY A 94 -8.90 48.98 9.88
CA GLY A 94 -7.67 48.47 10.53
C GLY A 94 -7.74 46.97 10.90
N VAL A 95 -8.88 46.54 11.44
CA VAL A 95 -9.11 45.12 11.78
C VAL A 95 -9.13 44.23 10.50
N ALA A 96 -9.82 44.69 9.47
CA ALA A 96 -9.87 43.93 8.18
C ALA A 96 -8.48 43.73 7.59
N LEU A 97 -7.67 44.78 7.54
CA LEU A 97 -6.28 44.66 7.06
C LEU A 97 -5.47 43.67 7.92
N ARG A 98 -5.62 43.75 9.24
CA ARG A 98 -4.94 42.82 10.14
C ARG A 98 -5.36 41.38 9.91
N LEU A 99 -6.63 41.09 9.67
CA LEU A 99 -7.12 39.76 9.35
C LEU A 99 -6.56 39.25 8.03
N VAL A 100 -6.55 40.08 6.99
CA VAL A 100 -5.97 39.73 5.67
C VAL A 100 -4.49 39.37 5.82
N VAL A 101 -3.72 40.20 6.52
CA VAL A 101 -2.29 39.93 6.78
C VAL A 101 -2.10 38.66 7.62
N TYR A 102 -2.94 38.43 8.61
CA TYR A 102 -2.91 37.22 9.42
C TYR A 102 -3.17 35.97 8.59
N PHE A 103 -4.21 35.95 7.76
CA PHE A 103 -4.52 34.81 6.90
C PHE A 103 -3.44 34.58 5.84
N LYS A 104 -2.92 35.65 5.26
CA LYS A 104 -1.80 35.56 4.29
C LYS A 104 -0.54 35.00 4.94
N ALA A 105 -0.20 35.47 6.14
CA ALA A 105 0.94 34.95 6.89
C ALA A 105 0.75 33.49 7.33
N LYS A 106 -0.47 33.11 7.74
CA LYS A 106 -0.80 31.73 8.12
C LYS A 106 -0.69 30.76 6.94
N ASN A 107 -1.09 31.21 5.75
CA ASN A 107 -1.07 30.42 4.53
C ASN A 107 0.22 30.59 3.71
N ALA A 108 1.13 31.46 4.14
CA ALA A 108 2.40 31.67 3.45
C ALA A 108 3.27 30.41 3.52
N LYS A 109 3.68 29.90 2.37
CA LYS A 109 4.68 28.82 2.30
C LYS A 109 5.99 29.35 2.89
N LYS A 110 6.46 28.69 3.96
CA LYS A 110 7.75 29.01 4.59
C LYS A 110 8.88 28.48 3.70
N PHE A 111 9.34 29.29 2.77
CA PHE A 111 10.57 29.02 2.03
C PHE A 111 11.77 29.23 2.96
N ARG A 112 12.68 28.25 3.03
CA ARG A 112 13.95 28.40 3.71
C ARG A 112 14.92 29.05 2.76
N GLN A 113 15.49 30.20 3.17
CA GLN A 113 16.57 30.81 2.41
C GLN A 113 17.79 29.87 2.40
N GLY A 114 18.42 29.69 1.25
CA GLY A 114 19.61 28.85 1.09
C GLY A 114 19.33 27.36 0.84
N VAL A 115 18.09 26.95 0.55
CA VAL A 115 17.75 25.59 0.17
C VAL A 115 17.20 25.57 -1.25
N GLU A 116 18.01 25.14 -2.20
CA GLU A 116 17.72 25.20 -3.64
C GLU A 116 16.56 24.27 -4.08
N TYR A 117 16.26 23.19 -3.33
CA TYR A 117 15.33 22.12 -3.72
C TYR A 117 14.15 21.92 -2.75
N GLY A 118 13.56 23.01 -2.24
CA GLY A 118 12.34 22.97 -1.46
C GLY A 118 12.53 23.05 0.05
N SER A 119 11.45 22.82 0.81
CA SER A 119 11.42 22.96 2.26
C SER A 119 11.76 21.67 3.03
N ALA A 120 12.30 20.66 2.37
CA ALA A 120 12.66 19.38 2.99
C ALA A 120 13.80 19.55 3.99
N ARG A 121 13.71 18.86 5.12
CA ARG A 121 14.75 18.77 6.15
C ARG A 121 14.77 17.36 6.73
N TRP A 122 15.86 16.99 7.35
CA TRP A 122 15.88 15.79 8.18
C TRP A 122 14.88 15.91 9.32
N GLY A 123 14.13 14.82 9.58
CA GLY A 123 13.21 14.72 10.70
C GLY A 123 13.96 14.68 12.04
N ASN A 124 13.26 15.00 13.10
CA ASN A 124 13.69 14.83 14.49
C ASN A 124 12.63 14.03 15.27
N GLU A 125 12.89 13.68 16.52
CA GLU A 125 11.97 12.89 17.36
C GLU A 125 10.52 13.41 17.33
N LYS A 126 10.33 14.73 17.38
CA LYS A 126 8.97 15.35 17.36
C LYS A 126 8.26 15.17 16.03
N ASP A 127 8.99 14.98 14.95
CA ASP A 127 8.40 14.71 13.65
C ASP A 127 7.99 13.23 13.52
N ILE A 128 8.67 12.33 14.24
CA ILE A 128 8.46 10.88 14.23
C ILE A 128 7.39 10.47 15.25
N GLU A 129 7.31 11.13 16.40
CA GLU A 129 6.39 10.83 17.51
C GLU A 129 4.95 10.51 17.07
N PRO A 130 4.31 11.25 16.12
CA PRO A 130 2.95 10.95 15.67
C PRO A 130 2.78 9.62 14.94
N TYR A 131 3.88 8.99 14.52
CA TYR A 131 3.92 7.72 13.80
C TYR A 131 4.31 6.54 14.67
N VAL A 132 4.52 6.74 15.96
CA VAL A 132 4.87 5.71 16.95
C VAL A 132 3.65 5.39 17.79
N ASP A 133 3.39 4.09 18.01
CA ASP A 133 2.37 3.66 18.97
C ASP A 133 2.96 3.70 20.39
N PRO A 134 2.22 4.20 21.40
CA PRO A 134 2.68 4.20 22.80
C PRO A 134 2.99 2.80 23.34
N VAL A 135 2.28 1.79 22.87
CA VAL A 135 2.52 0.38 23.22
C VAL A 135 3.64 -0.16 22.33
N PHE A 136 4.73 -0.59 22.94
CA PHE A 136 5.94 -1.01 22.22
C PHE A 136 5.67 -2.12 21.20
N GLU A 137 4.88 -3.11 21.61
CA GLU A 137 4.54 -4.29 20.81
C GLU A 137 3.75 -3.96 19.55
N ASN A 138 3.06 -2.83 19.52
CA ASN A 138 2.30 -2.37 18.34
C ASN A 138 3.17 -1.68 17.28
N ASN A 139 4.49 -1.73 17.44
CA ASN A 139 5.42 -1.08 16.52
C ASN A 139 6.33 -2.07 15.80
N VAL A 140 6.72 -1.69 14.59
CA VAL A 140 7.85 -2.28 13.88
C VAL A 140 9.13 -1.68 14.44
N ILE A 141 10.10 -2.49 14.79
CA ILE A 141 11.44 -2.07 15.19
C ILE A 141 12.23 -1.72 13.93
N LEU A 142 12.63 -0.46 13.79
CA LEU A 142 13.43 0.00 12.66
C LEU A 142 14.94 -0.02 12.99
N THR A 143 15.30 0.51 14.15
CA THR A 143 16.65 0.56 14.70
C THR A 143 16.61 0.31 16.21
N GLU A 144 17.71 0.47 16.90
CA GLU A 144 17.77 0.39 18.36
C GLU A 144 16.84 1.43 19.03
N THR A 145 16.73 2.62 18.46
CA THR A 145 15.98 3.75 19.03
C THR A 145 14.65 4.01 18.32
N GLU A 146 14.58 3.72 17.03
CA GLU A 146 13.45 4.12 16.18
C GLU A 146 12.49 2.97 15.89
N ARG A 147 11.21 3.31 15.89
CA ARG A 147 10.11 2.37 15.65
C ARG A 147 8.96 3.07 14.91
N LEU A 148 8.09 2.29 14.31
CA LEU A 148 6.95 2.78 13.53
C LEU A 148 5.70 1.95 13.85
N MET A 149 4.57 2.61 14.16
CA MET A 149 3.31 1.92 14.44
C MET A 149 2.89 0.99 13.28
N MET A 150 2.42 -0.21 13.60
CA MET A 150 1.92 -1.16 12.62
C MET A 150 0.52 -0.78 12.08
N SER A 151 -0.29 -0.10 12.89
CA SER A 151 -1.65 0.25 12.49
C SER A 151 -1.67 1.21 11.29
N GLY A 152 -2.36 0.82 10.22
CA GLY A 152 -2.66 1.68 9.08
C GLY A 152 -3.73 2.74 9.39
N ARG A 153 -4.43 2.63 10.53
CA ARG A 153 -5.54 3.52 10.95
C ARG A 153 -5.20 4.25 12.25
N PRO A 154 -4.30 5.26 12.22
CA PRO A 154 -3.98 6.06 13.41
C PRO A 154 -5.17 6.91 13.83
N LYS A 155 -5.18 7.36 15.11
CA LYS A 155 -6.24 8.24 15.64
C LYS A 155 -6.47 9.50 14.79
N GLN A 156 -5.42 10.02 14.17
CA GLN A 156 -5.49 11.16 13.25
C GLN A 156 -5.18 10.68 11.81
N PRO A 157 -6.16 10.69 10.89
CA PRO A 157 -5.99 10.18 9.52
C PRO A 157 -4.84 10.82 8.72
N LYS A 158 -4.47 12.07 9.04
CA LYS A 158 -3.34 12.77 8.40
C LYS A 158 -1.98 12.07 8.60
N TYR A 159 -1.87 11.20 9.60
CA TYR A 159 -0.67 10.40 9.89
C TYR A 159 -0.75 8.97 9.32
N ALA A 160 -1.86 8.61 8.65
CA ALA A 160 -1.93 7.35 7.94
C ALA A 160 -0.86 7.31 6.83
N ARG A 161 -0.09 6.23 6.80
CA ARG A 161 0.98 5.98 5.81
C ARG A 161 0.98 4.51 5.44
N ASN A 162 1.49 4.22 4.27
CA ASN A 162 1.84 2.86 3.89
C ASN A 162 2.85 2.28 4.92
N LYS A 163 2.64 1.03 5.31
CA LYS A 163 3.45 0.33 6.32
C LYS A 163 4.48 -0.63 5.70
N ASN A 164 4.61 -0.63 4.38
CA ASN A 164 5.69 -1.35 3.73
C ASN A 164 7.03 -0.66 4.03
N ILE A 165 8.01 -1.44 4.46
CA ILE A 165 9.33 -0.95 4.87
C ILE A 165 10.36 -1.59 3.95
N LEU A 166 11.14 -0.75 3.27
CA LEU A 166 12.29 -1.18 2.48
C LEU A 166 13.57 -0.92 3.27
N VAL A 167 14.32 -1.99 3.56
CA VAL A 167 15.61 -1.94 4.24
C VAL A 167 16.71 -2.14 3.22
N ILE A 168 17.55 -1.14 3.03
CA ILE A 168 18.64 -1.14 2.06
C ILE A 168 19.99 -1.22 2.82
N GLY A 169 20.82 -2.16 2.43
CA GLY A 169 22.17 -2.31 3.01
C GLY A 169 23.00 -3.33 2.24
N GLY A 170 24.30 -3.14 2.21
CA GLY A 170 25.26 -4.07 1.60
C GLY A 170 25.31 -5.43 2.32
N SER A 171 26.04 -6.38 1.74
CA SER A 171 26.31 -7.66 2.40
C SER A 171 27.02 -7.41 3.74
N GLY A 172 26.64 -8.18 4.78
CA GLY A 172 27.21 -8.02 6.12
C GLY A 172 26.75 -6.79 6.91
N SER A 173 25.89 -5.91 6.37
CA SER A 173 25.38 -4.73 7.08
C SER A 173 24.45 -5.04 8.26
N GLY A 174 24.12 -6.32 8.45
CA GLY A 174 23.31 -6.77 9.58
C GLY A 174 21.79 -6.67 9.38
N LYS A 175 21.27 -6.55 8.15
CA LYS A 175 19.83 -6.52 7.84
C LYS A 175 19.06 -7.62 8.58
N THR A 176 19.47 -8.86 8.40
CA THR A 176 18.84 -10.02 9.08
C THR A 176 18.96 -9.94 10.60
N ARG A 177 20.16 -9.56 11.11
CA ARG A 177 20.43 -9.52 12.55
C ARG A 177 19.69 -8.40 13.27
N PHE A 178 19.64 -7.20 12.70
CA PHE A 178 19.16 -6.01 13.40
C PHE A 178 17.74 -5.61 13.00
N PHE A 179 17.19 -6.15 11.89
CA PHE A 179 15.83 -5.87 11.47
C PHE A 179 14.95 -7.13 11.47
N VAL A 180 15.32 -8.19 10.73
CA VAL A 180 14.46 -9.37 10.57
C VAL A 180 14.24 -10.07 11.91
N LYS A 181 15.32 -10.48 12.59
CA LYS A 181 15.24 -11.25 13.84
C LYS A 181 14.56 -10.50 14.98
N PRO A 182 14.86 -9.21 15.30
CA PRO A 182 14.18 -8.48 16.36
C PRO A 182 12.67 -8.36 16.12
N ASN A 183 12.25 -8.12 14.87
CA ASN A 183 10.85 -8.04 14.53
C ASN A 183 10.14 -9.42 14.61
N LEU A 184 10.81 -10.50 14.25
CA LEU A 184 10.30 -11.86 14.43
C LEU A 184 10.16 -12.22 15.92
N MET A 185 11.12 -11.80 16.74
CA MET A 185 11.15 -12.06 18.19
C MET A 185 10.07 -11.30 18.97
N GLN A 186 9.42 -10.31 18.38
CA GLN A 186 8.25 -9.65 19.00
C GLN A 186 7.04 -10.59 19.14
N MET A 187 6.90 -11.61 18.31
CA MET A 187 5.88 -12.69 18.43
C MET A 187 4.43 -12.19 18.53
N HIS A 188 4.10 -11.06 17.94
CA HIS A 188 2.75 -10.49 17.99
C HIS A 188 1.87 -10.83 16.78
N SER A 189 2.46 -11.34 15.71
CA SER A 189 1.82 -11.59 14.41
C SER A 189 2.08 -13.02 13.94
N SER A 190 1.39 -13.48 12.92
CA SER A 190 1.90 -14.57 12.09
C SER A 190 2.99 -14.02 11.17
N TYR A 191 3.92 -14.86 10.78
CA TYR A 191 5.09 -14.42 10.02
C TYR A 191 5.29 -15.27 8.78
N VAL A 192 5.67 -14.61 7.68
CA VAL A 192 6.23 -15.26 6.49
C VAL A 192 7.64 -14.72 6.33
N VAL A 193 8.63 -15.60 6.46
CA VAL A 193 10.06 -15.21 6.50
C VAL A 193 10.78 -15.83 5.33
N THR A 194 11.28 -15.01 4.41
CA THR A 194 12.28 -15.51 3.46
C THR A 194 13.61 -15.66 4.18
N ASP A 195 14.18 -16.85 4.14
CA ASP A 195 15.41 -17.21 4.87
C ASP A 195 16.41 -17.87 3.91
N PRO A 196 17.29 -17.08 3.24
CA PRO A 196 18.15 -17.57 2.17
C PRO A 196 19.07 -18.73 2.53
N LYS A 197 19.31 -18.97 3.80
CA LYS A 197 20.23 -20.04 4.28
C LYS A 197 19.62 -20.93 5.33
N GLY A 198 18.36 -20.71 5.72
CA GLY A 198 17.72 -21.40 6.82
C GLY A 198 18.25 -21.03 8.21
N THR A 199 19.06 -19.96 8.30
CA THR A 199 19.69 -19.55 9.57
C THR A 199 18.71 -18.94 10.54
N VAL A 200 17.72 -18.21 10.05
CA VAL A 200 16.67 -17.59 10.89
C VAL A 200 15.80 -18.67 11.50
N LEU A 201 15.42 -19.70 10.74
CA LEU A 201 14.69 -20.88 11.23
C LEU A 201 15.45 -21.59 12.35
N VAL A 202 16.75 -21.88 12.14
CA VAL A 202 17.58 -22.58 13.11
C VAL A 202 17.71 -21.81 14.42
N GLU A 203 17.87 -20.50 14.35
CA GLU A 203 18.07 -19.65 15.54
C GLU A 203 16.75 -19.31 16.26
N CYS A 204 15.67 -19.05 15.51
CA CYS A 204 14.42 -18.54 16.09
C CYS A 204 13.30 -19.61 16.16
N GLY A 205 13.35 -20.68 15.39
CA GLY A 205 12.26 -21.65 15.26
C GLY A 205 11.87 -22.31 16.58
N LYS A 206 12.83 -22.73 17.42
CA LYS A 206 12.54 -23.31 18.73
C LYS A 206 11.84 -22.33 19.68
N MET A 207 12.19 -21.06 19.61
CA MET A 207 11.56 -20.00 20.40
C MET A 207 10.10 -19.83 19.98
N LEU A 208 9.83 -19.79 18.68
CA LEU A 208 8.46 -19.67 18.14
C LEU A 208 7.60 -20.86 18.55
N LEU A 209 8.10 -22.10 18.39
CA LEU A 209 7.40 -23.33 18.83
C LEU A 209 7.03 -23.28 20.32
N LYS A 210 7.97 -22.86 21.19
CA LYS A 210 7.73 -22.73 22.64
C LYS A 210 6.66 -21.67 22.97
N ASN A 211 6.45 -20.70 22.08
CA ASN A 211 5.45 -19.64 22.25
C ASN A 211 4.15 -19.90 21.47
N GLY A 212 3.89 -21.16 21.11
CA GLY A 212 2.63 -21.59 20.53
C GLY A 212 2.46 -21.32 19.04
N TYR A 213 3.55 -21.06 18.31
CA TYR A 213 3.50 -20.94 16.86
C TYR A 213 3.49 -22.32 16.19
N LYS A 214 2.66 -22.47 15.16
CA LYS A 214 2.86 -23.50 14.15
C LYS A 214 4.02 -23.05 13.25
N VAL A 215 5.08 -23.84 13.20
CA VAL A 215 6.24 -23.55 12.34
C VAL A 215 6.14 -24.38 11.08
N LYS A 216 6.05 -23.72 9.93
CA LYS A 216 5.97 -24.33 8.60
C LYS A 216 7.19 -23.97 7.77
N VAL A 217 7.62 -24.86 6.89
CA VAL A 217 8.86 -24.70 6.14
C VAL A 217 8.64 -25.11 4.68
N LEU A 218 8.87 -24.18 3.76
CA LEU A 218 9.04 -24.48 2.35
C LEU A 218 10.53 -24.31 2.00
N ASN A 219 11.18 -25.40 1.64
CA ASN A 219 12.63 -25.41 1.38
C ASN A 219 12.92 -25.83 -0.07
N THR A 220 13.32 -24.87 -0.90
CA THR A 220 13.66 -25.14 -2.31
C THR A 220 15.14 -25.51 -2.52
N ILE A 221 15.97 -25.44 -1.47
CA ILE A 221 17.38 -25.92 -1.52
C ILE A 221 17.44 -27.44 -1.29
N ASN A 222 16.62 -27.93 -0.36
CA ASN A 222 16.58 -29.35 -0.01
C ASN A 222 15.13 -29.77 0.21
N PHE A 223 14.52 -30.31 -0.82
CA PHE A 223 13.11 -30.72 -0.82
C PHE A 223 12.78 -31.75 0.27
N LYS A 224 13.73 -32.64 0.65
CA LYS A 224 13.52 -33.60 1.75
C LYS A 224 13.36 -32.96 3.13
N LYS A 225 13.72 -31.70 3.29
CA LYS A 225 13.55 -30.90 4.51
C LYS A 225 12.42 -29.87 4.40
N SER A 226 11.60 -30.01 3.37
CA SER A 226 10.45 -29.15 3.12
C SER A 226 9.16 -29.84 3.56
N MET A 227 8.18 -29.08 3.98
CA MET A 227 6.78 -29.47 3.98
C MET A 227 6.25 -29.42 2.55
N HIS A 228 5.21 -30.20 2.28
CA HIS A 228 4.59 -30.27 0.95
C HIS A 228 3.76 -29.01 0.69
N TYR A 229 3.78 -28.58 -0.57
CA TYR A 229 3.02 -27.43 -1.05
C TYR A 229 2.37 -27.76 -2.38
N ASN A 230 1.07 -27.92 -2.39
CA ASN A 230 0.29 -28.18 -3.60
C ASN A 230 -0.53 -26.95 -4.01
N PRO A 231 -0.16 -26.26 -5.11
CA PRO A 231 -0.94 -25.12 -5.59
C PRO A 231 -2.40 -25.43 -5.94
N PHE A 232 -2.74 -26.68 -6.28
CA PHE A 232 -4.10 -27.08 -6.61
C PHE A 232 -5.03 -27.05 -5.38
N ALA A 233 -4.51 -27.32 -4.19
CA ALA A 233 -5.28 -27.28 -2.95
C ALA A 233 -5.93 -25.89 -2.65
N TYR A 234 -5.46 -24.86 -3.32
CA TYR A 234 -5.97 -23.49 -3.16
C TYR A 234 -6.88 -23.02 -4.30
N ILE A 235 -7.26 -23.91 -5.22
CA ILE A 235 -8.26 -23.60 -6.26
C ILE A 235 -9.65 -23.77 -5.65
N ARG A 236 -10.40 -22.68 -5.61
CA ARG A 236 -11.78 -22.63 -5.10
C ARG A 236 -12.79 -22.24 -6.16
N SER A 237 -12.31 -21.75 -7.30
CA SER A 237 -13.13 -21.26 -8.41
C SER A 237 -12.36 -21.28 -9.73
N GLU A 238 -13.10 -21.19 -10.83
CA GLU A 238 -12.51 -21.00 -12.16
C GLU A 238 -11.56 -19.80 -12.25
N LYS A 239 -11.81 -18.75 -11.45
CA LYS A 239 -10.92 -17.58 -11.37
C LYS A 239 -9.54 -17.96 -10.82
N ASP A 240 -9.48 -18.91 -9.89
CA ASP A 240 -8.22 -19.33 -9.28
C ASP A 240 -7.43 -20.21 -10.24
N ILE A 241 -8.11 -21.01 -11.08
CA ILE A 241 -7.49 -21.73 -12.21
C ILE A 241 -6.78 -20.72 -13.12
N LEU A 242 -7.48 -19.65 -13.53
CA LEU A 242 -6.88 -18.62 -14.40
C LEU A 242 -5.71 -17.89 -13.70
N LYS A 243 -5.80 -17.63 -12.39
CA LYS A 243 -4.69 -17.04 -11.62
C LYS A 243 -3.48 -17.97 -11.59
N LEU A 244 -3.69 -19.28 -11.32
CA LEU A 244 -2.62 -20.28 -11.28
C LEU A 244 -1.94 -20.39 -12.65
N VAL A 245 -2.70 -20.55 -13.72
CA VAL A 245 -2.17 -20.61 -15.09
C VAL A 245 -1.35 -19.36 -15.43
N ASN A 246 -1.87 -18.17 -15.14
CA ASN A 246 -1.13 -16.95 -15.39
C ASN A 246 0.18 -16.91 -14.60
N THR A 247 0.17 -17.37 -13.35
CA THR A 247 1.35 -17.37 -12.49
C THR A 247 2.40 -18.37 -13.00
N ILE A 248 1.98 -19.56 -13.43
CA ILE A 248 2.88 -20.55 -14.07
C ILE A 248 3.53 -19.91 -15.30
N ILE A 249 2.73 -19.37 -16.22
CA ILE A 249 3.25 -18.78 -17.46
C ILE A 249 4.22 -17.62 -17.20
N LEU A 250 3.92 -16.76 -16.24
CA LEU A 250 4.75 -15.59 -15.93
C LEU A 250 6.09 -15.98 -15.31
N ASN A 251 6.12 -17.01 -14.47
CA ASN A 251 7.31 -17.40 -13.72
C ASN A 251 8.17 -18.46 -14.42
N THR A 252 7.67 -19.07 -15.49
CA THR A 252 8.43 -20.05 -16.31
C THR A 252 8.86 -19.48 -17.67
N LYS A 253 8.83 -18.16 -17.87
CA LYS A 253 9.37 -17.51 -19.07
C LYS A 253 10.89 -17.57 -19.05
N GLY A 254 11.50 -18.08 -20.12
CA GLY A 254 12.95 -18.00 -20.34
C GLY A 254 13.45 -16.55 -20.43
N GLU A 255 14.74 -16.35 -20.12
CA GLU A 255 15.41 -15.05 -20.26
C GLU A 255 15.38 -14.58 -21.71
N GLY A 256 14.92 -13.36 -21.96
CA GLY A 256 14.99 -12.70 -23.28
C GLY A 256 13.66 -12.53 -24.04
N GLN A 257 12.55 -13.12 -23.61
CA GLN A 257 11.25 -12.86 -24.25
C GLN A 257 10.67 -11.52 -23.76
N GLN A 258 10.73 -10.51 -24.63
CA GLN A 258 10.07 -9.21 -24.40
C GLN A 258 8.54 -9.39 -24.30
N SER A 259 7.92 -8.53 -23.52
CA SER A 259 6.51 -8.50 -23.13
C SER A 259 5.55 -8.21 -24.30
N GLY A 260 5.36 -9.15 -25.22
CA GLY A 260 4.20 -9.21 -26.08
C GLY A 260 3.39 -10.47 -25.73
N GLU A 261 2.08 -10.37 -25.53
CA GLU A 261 1.23 -11.56 -25.51
C GLU A 261 1.26 -12.16 -26.89
N ASP A 262 2.25 -13.05 -27.11
CA ASP A 262 2.38 -13.79 -28.34
C ASP A 262 1.24 -14.82 -28.46
N PHE A 263 0.86 -15.15 -29.67
CA PHE A 263 -0.13 -16.18 -29.98
C PHE A 263 0.14 -17.48 -29.19
N TRP A 264 1.40 -17.90 -29.12
CA TRP A 264 1.82 -19.10 -28.40
C TRP A 264 1.46 -19.07 -26.92
N VAL A 265 1.72 -17.99 -26.24
CA VAL A 265 1.38 -17.82 -24.82
C VAL A 265 -0.13 -17.86 -24.59
N LYS A 266 -0.93 -17.31 -25.51
CA LYS A 266 -2.40 -17.40 -25.42
C LYS A 266 -2.90 -18.84 -25.61
N ALA A 267 -2.33 -19.56 -26.55
CA ALA A 267 -2.67 -20.93 -26.79
C ALA A 267 -2.25 -21.86 -25.64
N GLU A 268 -1.04 -21.69 -25.09
CA GLU A 268 -0.60 -22.37 -23.87
C GLU A 268 -1.55 -22.14 -22.69
N LYS A 269 -1.98 -20.87 -22.48
CA LYS A 269 -2.95 -20.55 -21.43
C LYS A 269 -4.26 -21.28 -21.60
N LEU A 270 -4.80 -21.36 -22.81
CA LEU A 270 -6.03 -22.10 -23.08
C LEU A 270 -5.86 -23.58 -22.74
N TYR A 271 -4.75 -24.19 -23.15
CA TYR A 271 -4.47 -25.59 -22.91
C TYR A 271 -4.29 -25.90 -21.41
N TYR A 272 -3.43 -25.14 -20.70
CA TYR A 272 -3.29 -25.30 -19.25
C TYR A 272 -4.60 -25.06 -18.50
N THR A 273 -5.39 -24.08 -18.93
CA THR A 273 -6.69 -23.80 -18.29
C THR A 273 -7.66 -24.96 -18.49
N ALA A 274 -7.63 -25.60 -19.66
CA ALA A 274 -8.44 -26.78 -19.93
C ALA A 274 -8.02 -27.96 -19.04
N LEU A 275 -6.71 -28.30 -19.02
CA LEU A 275 -6.22 -29.42 -18.24
C LEU A 275 -6.37 -29.25 -16.74
N ILE A 276 -5.99 -28.08 -16.20
CA ILE A 276 -6.15 -27.79 -14.76
C ILE A 276 -7.64 -27.73 -14.40
N GLY A 277 -8.48 -27.20 -15.29
CA GLY A 277 -9.93 -27.25 -15.13
C GLY A 277 -10.46 -28.68 -15.08
N TYR A 278 -10.02 -29.56 -15.99
CA TYR A 278 -10.35 -30.97 -15.95
C TYR A 278 -9.96 -31.62 -14.61
N ILE A 279 -8.70 -31.45 -14.20
CA ILE A 279 -8.17 -32.02 -12.97
C ILE A 279 -9.00 -31.56 -11.75
N TRP A 280 -9.33 -30.28 -11.68
CA TRP A 280 -10.06 -29.72 -10.55
C TRP A 280 -11.51 -30.19 -10.46
N TYR A 281 -12.20 -30.40 -11.61
CA TYR A 281 -13.59 -30.81 -11.63
C TYR A 281 -13.80 -32.31 -11.58
N GLU A 282 -12.94 -33.09 -12.26
CA GLU A 282 -13.18 -34.49 -12.55
C GLU A 282 -12.27 -35.45 -11.77
N CYS A 283 -11.11 -34.98 -11.27
CA CYS A 283 -10.20 -35.84 -10.55
C CYS A 283 -10.44 -35.80 -9.02
N VAL A 284 -10.16 -36.90 -8.35
CA VAL A 284 -10.14 -36.96 -6.88
C VAL A 284 -9.02 -36.10 -6.31
N GLU A 285 -9.13 -35.70 -5.03
CA GLU A 285 -8.22 -34.72 -4.40
C GLU A 285 -6.75 -35.17 -4.49
N GLU A 286 -6.47 -36.45 -4.35
CA GLU A 286 -5.12 -37.03 -4.41
C GLU A 286 -4.47 -36.88 -5.82
N GLU A 287 -5.29 -36.75 -6.85
CA GLU A 287 -4.86 -36.55 -8.24
C GLU A 287 -4.78 -35.08 -8.64
N GLN A 288 -5.30 -34.17 -7.82
CA GLN A 288 -5.26 -32.74 -8.09
C GLN A 288 -3.86 -32.16 -7.81
N ASN A 289 -2.89 -32.43 -8.71
CA ASN A 289 -1.51 -32.00 -8.56
C ASN A 289 -0.78 -31.89 -9.91
N PHE A 290 0.48 -31.45 -9.87
CA PHE A 290 1.30 -31.31 -11.08
C PHE A 290 1.69 -32.64 -11.75
N THR A 291 1.70 -33.75 -11.02
CA THR A 291 1.98 -35.04 -11.61
C THR A 291 0.90 -35.43 -12.63
N THR A 292 -0.36 -35.31 -12.23
CA THR A 292 -1.50 -35.57 -13.12
C THR A 292 -1.50 -34.61 -14.32
N LEU A 293 -1.18 -33.33 -14.10
CA LEU A 293 -1.06 -32.35 -15.18
C LEU A 293 0.01 -32.76 -16.20
N LEU A 294 1.17 -33.21 -15.73
CA LEU A 294 2.25 -33.70 -16.61
C LEU A 294 1.85 -34.98 -17.36
N ASP A 295 1.20 -35.91 -16.67
CA ASP A 295 0.75 -37.16 -17.29
C ASP A 295 -0.28 -36.88 -18.41
N MET A 296 -1.17 -35.94 -18.20
CA MET A 296 -2.11 -35.48 -19.24
C MET A 296 -1.37 -34.83 -20.43
N ILE A 297 -0.36 -33.97 -20.17
CA ILE A 297 0.44 -33.35 -21.23
C ILE A 297 1.20 -34.41 -22.01
N ASN A 298 1.80 -35.39 -21.34
CA ASN A 298 2.54 -36.47 -21.96
C ASN A 298 1.62 -37.43 -22.76
N ALA A 299 0.37 -37.61 -22.32
CA ALA A 299 -0.63 -38.39 -23.03
C ALA A 299 -1.24 -37.63 -24.24
N SER A 300 -0.99 -36.32 -24.34
CA SER A 300 -1.47 -35.48 -25.45
C SER A 300 -0.49 -35.62 -26.63
N GLU A 301 -0.92 -36.30 -27.68
CA GLU A 301 -0.17 -36.43 -28.93
C GLU A 301 -0.92 -35.65 -30.02
N ALA A 302 -0.20 -34.92 -30.85
CA ALA A 302 -0.74 -34.28 -32.05
C ALA A 302 -0.03 -34.90 -33.28
N ARG A 303 -0.80 -35.44 -34.21
CA ARG A 303 -0.29 -35.98 -35.49
C ARG A 303 -0.46 -34.95 -36.59
N GLU A 304 0.56 -34.82 -37.43
CA GLU A 304 0.54 -33.86 -38.54
C GLU A 304 -0.16 -34.42 -39.78
N ASP A 305 -0.18 -35.75 -39.91
CA ASP A 305 -0.68 -36.54 -41.05
C ASP A 305 -2.11 -37.06 -40.87
N ASP A 306 -2.69 -36.88 -39.67
CA ASP A 306 -4.03 -37.35 -39.36
C ASP A 306 -4.74 -36.33 -38.46
N GLU A 307 -5.59 -35.51 -39.05
CA GLU A 307 -6.36 -34.47 -38.34
C GLU A 307 -7.54 -35.05 -37.53
N GLU A 308 -7.98 -36.29 -37.86
CA GLU A 308 -9.06 -36.98 -37.14
C GLU A 308 -8.55 -37.80 -35.93
N PHE A 309 -7.20 -37.88 -35.78
CA PHE A 309 -6.60 -38.62 -34.68
C PHE A 309 -7.01 -38.04 -33.32
N LYS A 310 -7.55 -38.90 -32.46
CA LYS A 310 -7.91 -38.62 -31.09
C LYS A 310 -6.92 -39.27 -30.14
N ASN A 311 -6.22 -38.46 -29.36
CA ASN A 311 -5.36 -38.93 -28.27
C ASN A 311 -6.19 -39.25 -27.02
N PRO A 312 -5.62 -39.91 -25.98
CA PRO A 312 -6.37 -40.23 -24.75
C PRO A 312 -7.01 -39.04 -24.09
N VAL A 313 -6.38 -37.87 -24.11
CA VAL A 313 -6.93 -36.63 -23.50
C VAL A 313 -8.12 -36.11 -24.32
N ASP A 314 -8.09 -36.21 -25.65
CA ASP A 314 -9.24 -35.88 -26.49
C ASP A 314 -10.47 -36.71 -26.07
N LEU A 315 -10.28 -38.03 -25.87
CA LEU A 315 -11.39 -38.90 -25.45
C LEU A 315 -11.94 -38.53 -24.09
N MET A 316 -11.09 -38.14 -23.13
CA MET A 316 -11.50 -37.67 -21.80
C MET A 316 -12.37 -36.41 -21.92
N PHE A 317 -12.01 -35.47 -22.78
CA PHE A 317 -12.79 -34.23 -22.98
C PHE A 317 -14.08 -34.50 -23.77
N ASP A 318 -14.09 -35.44 -24.72
CA ASP A 318 -15.29 -35.85 -25.44
C ASP A 318 -16.35 -36.43 -24.48
N GLU A 319 -15.94 -37.27 -23.51
CA GLU A 319 -16.82 -37.84 -22.49
C GLU A 319 -17.49 -36.77 -21.63
N ILE A 320 -16.75 -35.73 -21.23
CA ILE A 320 -17.35 -34.62 -20.51
C ILE A 320 -18.27 -33.82 -21.40
N GLU A 321 -17.90 -33.58 -22.64
CA GLU A 321 -18.71 -32.83 -23.59
C GLU A 321 -20.07 -33.48 -23.83
N GLU A 322 -20.10 -34.80 -23.93
CA GLU A 322 -21.35 -35.55 -24.06
C GLU A 322 -22.26 -35.41 -22.85
N ARG A 323 -21.66 -35.35 -21.64
CA ARG A 323 -22.37 -35.18 -20.39
C ARG A 323 -22.77 -33.72 -20.13
N GLU A 324 -21.86 -32.79 -20.35
CA GLU A 324 -22.01 -31.36 -20.06
C GLU A 324 -21.32 -30.48 -21.13
N PRO A 325 -22.04 -30.17 -22.24
CA PRO A 325 -21.47 -29.40 -23.36
C PRO A 325 -20.97 -28.00 -22.98
N ASP A 326 -21.51 -27.44 -21.90
CA ASP A 326 -21.18 -26.10 -21.39
C ASP A 326 -20.06 -26.10 -20.33
N HIS A 327 -19.45 -27.24 -20.04
CA HIS A 327 -18.41 -27.39 -19.04
C HIS A 327 -17.23 -26.44 -19.30
N PHE A 328 -16.73 -25.78 -18.23
CA PHE A 328 -15.66 -24.76 -18.33
C PHE A 328 -14.40 -25.28 -19.03
N ALA A 329 -13.91 -26.45 -18.62
CA ALA A 329 -12.69 -27.03 -19.16
C ALA A 329 -12.87 -27.41 -20.63
N VAL A 330 -14.01 -27.97 -21.03
CA VAL A 330 -14.36 -28.30 -22.42
C VAL A 330 -14.34 -27.05 -23.30
N LYS A 331 -14.92 -25.95 -22.84
CA LYS A 331 -14.88 -24.68 -23.58
C LYS A 331 -13.46 -24.18 -23.84
N GLN A 332 -12.55 -24.35 -22.90
CA GLN A 332 -11.15 -23.94 -23.08
C GLN A 332 -10.43 -24.92 -24.01
N TYR A 333 -10.68 -26.22 -23.87
CA TYR A 333 -10.09 -27.25 -24.72
C TYR A 333 -10.48 -27.10 -26.18
N LYS A 334 -11.76 -26.88 -26.47
CA LYS A 334 -12.25 -26.59 -27.83
C LYS A 334 -11.55 -25.39 -28.47
N LYS A 335 -11.30 -24.31 -27.69
CA LYS A 335 -10.56 -23.16 -28.21
C LYS A 335 -9.12 -23.51 -28.54
N TYR A 336 -8.47 -24.34 -27.72
CA TYR A 336 -7.12 -24.86 -28.00
C TYR A 336 -7.10 -25.74 -29.26
N LYS A 337 -8.08 -26.61 -29.44
CA LYS A 337 -8.20 -27.51 -30.58
C LYS A 337 -8.45 -26.81 -31.94
N LEU A 338 -8.72 -25.49 -31.92
CA LEU A 338 -8.70 -24.70 -33.17
C LEU A 338 -7.29 -24.59 -33.76
N ALA A 339 -6.25 -24.87 -32.98
CA ALA A 339 -4.90 -24.99 -33.47
C ALA A 339 -4.70 -26.42 -34.01
N ALA A 340 -4.43 -26.58 -35.32
CA ALA A 340 -4.28 -27.87 -35.99
C ALA A 340 -2.82 -28.20 -36.29
N GLY A 341 -2.54 -29.50 -36.42
CA GLY A 341 -1.29 -30.06 -36.95
C GLY A 341 -0.03 -29.53 -36.24
N LYS A 342 0.88 -28.94 -37.02
CA LYS A 342 2.17 -28.39 -36.51
C LYS A 342 2.02 -27.36 -35.40
N THR A 343 0.96 -26.56 -35.44
CA THR A 343 0.71 -25.55 -34.42
C THR A 343 0.37 -26.20 -33.07
N ALA A 344 -0.52 -27.18 -33.04
CA ALA A 344 -0.86 -27.95 -31.85
C ALA A 344 0.38 -28.64 -31.26
N LYS A 345 1.18 -29.29 -32.07
CA LYS A 345 2.43 -29.95 -31.66
C LYS A 345 3.42 -28.96 -31.02
N SER A 346 3.57 -27.78 -31.62
CA SER A 346 4.45 -26.73 -31.07
C SER A 346 3.96 -26.22 -29.73
N ILE A 347 2.63 -26.05 -29.52
CA ILE A 347 2.05 -25.68 -28.25
C ILE A 347 2.32 -26.73 -27.17
N LEU A 348 2.12 -28.02 -27.48
CA LEU A 348 2.39 -29.14 -26.57
C LEU A 348 3.86 -29.19 -26.15
N ILE A 349 4.79 -29.04 -27.10
CA ILE A 349 6.23 -28.95 -26.80
C ILE A 349 6.53 -27.78 -25.86
N SER A 350 5.96 -26.62 -26.11
CA SER A 350 6.16 -25.44 -25.28
C SER A 350 5.60 -25.63 -23.86
N CYS A 351 4.43 -26.24 -23.73
CA CYS A 351 3.85 -26.59 -22.44
C CYS A 351 4.72 -27.59 -21.68
N GLY A 352 5.16 -28.68 -22.32
CA GLY A 352 6.06 -29.64 -21.69
C GLY A 352 7.38 -29.01 -21.24
N ALA A 353 8.00 -28.17 -22.08
CA ALA A 353 9.24 -27.47 -21.73
C ALA A 353 9.12 -26.54 -20.52
N ARG A 354 7.98 -25.89 -20.33
CA ARG A 354 7.74 -25.02 -19.14
C ARG A 354 7.67 -25.82 -17.85
N LEU A 355 7.15 -27.02 -17.89
CA LEU A 355 7.01 -27.91 -16.74
C LEU A 355 8.15 -28.93 -16.61
N ALA A 356 9.18 -28.84 -17.44
CA ALA A 356 10.35 -29.71 -17.36
C ALA A 356 11.00 -29.81 -15.96
N PRO A 357 11.03 -28.77 -15.12
CA PRO A 357 11.51 -28.91 -13.74
C PRO A 357 10.77 -29.97 -12.94
N PHE A 358 9.50 -30.25 -13.23
CA PHE A 358 8.70 -31.27 -12.54
C PHE A 358 9.05 -32.72 -12.99
N ASP A 359 9.96 -32.91 -13.94
CA ASP A 359 10.56 -34.21 -14.20
C ASP A 359 11.42 -34.71 -13.04
N ILE A 360 11.84 -33.77 -12.17
CA ILE A 360 12.54 -34.06 -10.92
C ILE A 360 11.54 -34.68 -9.93
N LYS A 361 11.80 -35.93 -9.53
CA LYS A 361 10.92 -36.69 -8.64
C LYS A 361 10.66 -35.94 -7.32
N GLU A 362 11.71 -35.41 -6.70
CA GLU A 362 11.61 -34.70 -5.42
C GLU A 362 10.72 -33.46 -5.53
N LEU A 363 10.66 -32.81 -6.68
CA LEU A 363 9.77 -31.66 -6.90
C LEU A 363 8.31 -32.09 -7.08
N ARG A 364 8.07 -33.21 -7.76
CA ARG A 364 6.73 -33.81 -7.85
C ARG A 364 6.23 -34.23 -6.47
N ASP A 365 7.09 -34.91 -5.72
CA ASP A 365 6.76 -35.31 -4.33
C ASP A 365 6.41 -34.07 -3.48
N LEU A 366 7.20 -32.99 -3.59
CA LEU A 366 6.96 -31.73 -2.87
C LEU A 366 5.58 -31.13 -3.17
N THR A 367 5.10 -31.27 -4.40
CA THR A 367 3.85 -30.64 -4.86
C THR A 367 2.66 -31.62 -4.95
N SER A 368 2.79 -32.81 -4.37
CA SER A 368 1.76 -33.84 -4.46
C SER A 368 0.55 -33.60 -3.56
N TYR A 369 0.74 -33.06 -2.36
CA TYR A 369 -0.31 -32.64 -1.43
C TYR A 369 0.11 -31.39 -0.65
N ASP A 370 -0.77 -30.84 0.21
CA ASP A 370 -0.49 -29.58 0.92
C ASP A 370 -0.37 -29.77 2.43
N GLU A 371 0.66 -29.17 3.00
CA GLU A 371 0.88 -29.06 4.45
C GLU A 371 1.01 -27.60 4.91
N LEU A 372 1.12 -26.67 3.94
CA LEU A 372 1.37 -25.27 4.28
C LEU A 372 0.12 -24.53 4.80
N GLU A 373 -1.08 -24.95 4.40
CA GLU A 373 -2.35 -24.33 4.84
C GLU A 373 -2.25 -22.79 4.80
N LEU A 374 -1.89 -22.24 3.64
CA LEU A 374 -1.58 -20.82 3.47
C LEU A 374 -2.74 -19.89 3.88
N ASP A 375 -3.96 -20.35 3.72
CA ASP A 375 -5.18 -19.64 4.07
C ASP A 375 -5.41 -19.52 5.58
N MET A 376 -4.75 -20.36 6.40
CA MET A 376 -4.87 -20.33 7.85
C MET A 376 -3.89 -19.37 8.54
N LEU A 377 -2.96 -18.76 7.83
CA LEU A 377 -1.95 -17.90 8.43
C LEU A 377 -2.53 -16.66 9.14
N GLY A 378 -3.72 -16.23 8.74
CA GLY A 378 -4.44 -15.12 9.38
C GLY A 378 -5.31 -15.51 10.58
N ASP A 379 -5.54 -16.80 10.79
CA ASP A 379 -6.42 -17.34 11.84
C ASP A 379 -5.66 -17.91 13.03
N GLU A 380 -4.49 -18.47 12.78
CA GLU A 380 -3.66 -19.10 13.79
C GLU A 380 -2.24 -18.52 13.76
N LYS A 381 -1.60 -18.46 14.95
CA LYS A 381 -0.20 -18.00 15.03
C LYS A 381 0.72 -18.97 14.30
N THR A 382 1.10 -18.60 13.08
CA THR A 382 1.93 -19.42 12.20
C THR A 382 3.19 -18.66 11.82
N ALA A 383 4.31 -19.35 11.72
CA ALA A 383 5.55 -18.83 11.15
C ALA A 383 5.97 -19.73 9.96
N LEU A 384 5.76 -19.23 8.76
CA LEU A 384 6.18 -19.88 7.52
C LEU A 384 7.58 -19.41 7.14
N PHE A 385 8.53 -20.33 7.10
CA PHE A 385 9.89 -20.07 6.62
C PHE A 385 10.04 -20.55 5.18
N VAL A 386 10.41 -19.64 4.29
CA VAL A 386 10.65 -19.90 2.88
C VAL A 386 12.17 -19.89 2.66
N ILE A 387 12.76 -21.07 2.60
CA ILE A 387 14.21 -21.26 2.43
C ILE A 387 14.51 -21.35 0.94
N ILE A 388 15.24 -20.36 0.44
CA ILE A 388 15.61 -20.22 -0.97
C ILE A 388 17.13 -20.16 -1.13
N SER A 389 17.64 -20.49 -2.31
CA SER A 389 19.05 -20.28 -2.63
C SER A 389 19.32 -18.80 -2.92
N ASP A 390 20.47 -18.31 -2.49
CA ASP A 390 21.01 -16.99 -2.86
C ASP A 390 21.80 -16.99 -4.18
N THR A 391 22.10 -18.18 -4.72
CA THR A 391 22.93 -18.35 -5.92
C THR A 391 22.26 -19.09 -7.08
N ASP A 392 21.12 -19.76 -6.83
CA ASP A 392 20.38 -20.57 -7.80
C ASP A 392 18.89 -20.20 -7.75
N ASP A 393 18.36 -19.76 -8.86
CA ASP A 393 16.96 -19.32 -9.01
C ASP A 393 16.07 -20.35 -9.72
N THR A 394 16.59 -21.53 -10.05
CA THR A 394 15.92 -22.57 -10.84
C THR A 394 14.52 -22.90 -10.28
N PHE A 395 14.35 -22.94 -8.96
CA PHE A 395 13.09 -23.29 -8.28
C PHE A 395 12.32 -22.09 -7.73
N ASN A 396 12.76 -20.85 -8.00
CA ASN A 396 12.10 -19.65 -7.51
C ASN A 396 10.67 -19.49 -8.05
N PHE A 397 10.33 -20.14 -9.16
CA PHE A 397 8.98 -20.13 -9.70
C PHE A 397 7.96 -20.74 -8.71
N ILE A 398 8.32 -21.79 -7.95
CA ILE A 398 7.46 -22.39 -6.91
C ILE A 398 7.20 -21.37 -5.80
N VAL A 399 8.24 -20.67 -5.35
CA VAL A 399 8.13 -19.62 -4.34
C VAL A 399 7.25 -18.47 -4.82
N SER A 400 7.37 -18.10 -6.10
CA SER A 400 6.54 -17.05 -6.71
C SER A 400 5.07 -17.46 -6.82
N ILE A 401 4.78 -18.72 -7.14
CA ILE A 401 3.41 -19.26 -7.12
C ILE A 401 2.86 -19.19 -5.70
N MET A 402 3.63 -19.67 -4.73
CA MET A 402 3.24 -19.68 -3.31
C MET A 402 2.94 -18.25 -2.81
N TYR A 403 3.81 -17.27 -3.04
CA TYR A 403 3.55 -15.89 -2.62
C TYR A 403 2.32 -15.30 -3.32
N THR A 404 2.13 -15.56 -4.61
CA THR A 404 0.96 -15.08 -5.34
C THR A 404 -0.33 -15.63 -4.74
N GLN A 405 -0.36 -16.94 -4.44
CA GLN A 405 -1.52 -17.57 -3.78
C GLN A 405 -1.70 -17.06 -2.37
N LEU A 406 -0.64 -16.99 -1.57
CA LEU A 406 -0.68 -16.49 -0.19
C LEU A 406 -1.33 -15.11 -0.10
N PHE A 407 -0.85 -14.14 -0.90
CA PHE A 407 -1.41 -12.79 -0.86
C PHE A 407 -2.87 -12.75 -1.30
N ASN A 408 -3.24 -13.48 -2.35
CA ASN A 408 -4.64 -13.55 -2.78
C ASN A 408 -5.53 -14.17 -1.70
N LEU A 409 -5.12 -15.31 -1.13
CA LEU A 409 -5.88 -16.02 -0.09
C LEU A 409 -6.07 -15.17 1.17
N LEU A 410 -5.03 -14.49 1.64
CA LEU A 410 -5.11 -13.63 2.81
C LEU A 410 -6.00 -12.41 2.57
N CYS A 411 -5.94 -11.80 1.39
CA CYS A 411 -6.81 -10.69 1.02
C CYS A 411 -8.26 -11.12 0.90
N ASP A 412 -8.52 -12.19 0.14
CA ASP A 412 -9.88 -12.73 -0.06
C ASP A 412 -10.48 -13.13 1.30
N ARG A 413 -9.69 -13.79 2.19
CA ARG A 413 -10.16 -14.16 3.52
C ARG A 413 -10.41 -12.97 4.43
N ALA A 414 -9.56 -11.93 4.35
CA ALA A 414 -9.79 -10.69 5.09
C ALA A 414 -11.08 -9.99 4.64
N ASP A 415 -11.31 -9.91 3.33
CA ASP A 415 -12.45 -9.19 2.78
C ASP A 415 -13.76 -9.98 2.93
N ASP A 416 -13.77 -11.27 2.59
CA ASP A 416 -14.97 -12.08 2.51
C ASP A 416 -15.41 -12.67 3.88
N VAL A 417 -14.45 -13.01 4.76
CA VAL A 417 -14.75 -13.67 6.04
C VAL A 417 -14.70 -12.68 7.21
N TYR A 418 -13.75 -11.74 7.21
CA TYR A 418 -13.44 -10.90 8.37
C TYR A 418 -13.70 -9.41 8.19
N ASN A 419 -14.51 -9.00 7.21
CA ASN A 419 -14.88 -7.60 6.96
C ASN A 419 -13.67 -6.65 6.82
N GLY A 420 -12.64 -7.10 6.11
CA GLY A 420 -11.46 -6.31 5.73
C GLY A 420 -10.32 -6.32 6.73
N ARG A 421 -10.29 -7.25 7.72
CA ARG A 421 -9.18 -7.41 8.65
C ARG A 421 -9.06 -8.82 9.20
N LEU A 422 -7.92 -9.45 8.99
CA LEU A 422 -7.61 -10.76 9.58
C LEU A 422 -7.57 -10.70 11.12
N PRO A 423 -7.98 -11.78 11.82
CA PRO A 423 -7.88 -11.91 13.28
C PRO A 423 -6.44 -11.75 13.77
N ILE A 424 -5.49 -12.36 13.08
CA ILE A 424 -4.07 -12.25 13.37
C ILE A 424 -3.39 -11.52 12.22
N HIS A 425 -2.64 -10.48 12.53
CA HIS A 425 -1.85 -9.76 11.55
C HIS A 425 -0.78 -10.68 10.95
N VAL A 426 -0.68 -10.71 9.62
CA VAL A 426 0.35 -11.48 8.91
C VAL A 426 1.45 -10.55 8.45
N ARG A 427 2.68 -10.83 8.86
CA ARG A 427 3.83 -10.01 8.55
C ARG A 427 4.85 -10.74 7.68
N CYS A 428 5.12 -10.17 6.52
CA CYS A 428 6.10 -10.72 5.60
C CYS A 428 7.47 -10.04 5.84
N LEU A 429 8.46 -10.82 6.25
CA LEU A 429 9.84 -10.43 6.46
C LEU A 429 10.67 -11.03 5.31
N LEU A 430 10.76 -10.30 4.20
CA LEU A 430 11.32 -10.80 2.95
C LEU A 430 12.81 -10.41 2.88
N ASP A 431 13.69 -11.25 3.44
CA ASP A 431 15.13 -11.09 3.32
C ASP A 431 15.59 -11.49 1.91
N GLU A 432 16.61 -10.84 1.37
CA GLU A 432 17.08 -10.97 0.00
C GLU A 432 15.94 -10.87 -1.04
N PHE A 433 15.10 -9.83 -0.88
CA PHE A 433 13.90 -9.60 -1.68
C PHE A 433 14.14 -9.65 -3.20
N ALA A 434 15.28 -9.16 -3.67
CA ALA A 434 15.62 -9.18 -5.09
C ALA A 434 15.70 -10.60 -5.67
N ASN A 435 16.08 -11.59 -4.85
CA ASN A 435 16.23 -12.98 -5.27
C ASN A 435 14.96 -13.80 -5.02
N SER A 436 14.11 -13.38 -4.07
CA SER A 436 12.92 -14.15 -3.65
C SER A 436 11.68 -13.84 -4.45
N VAL A 437 11.63 -12.67 -5.09
CA VAL A 437 10.43 -12.17 -5.77
C VAL A 437 10.77 -11.91 -7.21
N THR A 438 10.52 -12.92 -8.04
CA THR A 438 10.72 -12.81 -9.47
C THR A 438 9.80 -11.78 -10.12
N ARG A 439 10.12 -11.39 -11.34
CA ARG A 439 9.58 -10.28 -12.18
C ARG A 439 8.06 -10.09 -12.23
N SER A 440 7.27 -11.03 -11.72
CA SER A 440 5.79 -10.97 -11.70
C SER A 440 5.20 -10.35 -10.44
N THR A 441 5.96 -10.21 -9.37
CA THR A 441 5.47 -9.86 -8.03
C THR A 441 5.50 -8.37 -7.66
N PRO A 442 6.18 -7.43 -8.38
CA PRO A 442 6.15 -6.02 -8.03
C PRO A 442 4.75 -5.40 -7.99
N LYS A 443 3.79 -5.99 -8.73
CA LYS A 443 2.39 -5.55 -8.72
C LYS A 443 1.59 -6.15 -7.56
N THR A 444 2.02 -7.24 -6.98
CA THR A 444 1.31 -7.99 -5.94
C THR A 444 1.87 -7.69 -4.55
N VAL A 445 3.17 -7.40 -4.42
CA VAL A 445 3.78 -6.99 -3.15
C VAL A 445 3.57 -5.49 -2.93
N GLY A 446 2.32 -5.10 -2.78
CA GLY A 446 1.92 -3.91 -2.04
C GLY A 446 2.61 -2.59 -2.32
N ILE A 447 3.04 -2.33 -3.55
CA ILE A 447 3.23 -0.96 -4.01
C ILE A 447 1.88 -0.37 -4.45
N THR A 448 0.81 -1.16 -4.44
CA THR A 448 -0.56 -0.69 -4.63
C THR A 448 -1.22 -0.45 -3.28
N ASP A 449 -1.99 0.62 -3.15
CA ASP A 449 -2.67 1.16 -1.97
C ASP A 449 -3.59 0.23 -1.17
N LYS A 450 -3.69 -1.04 -1.50
CA LYS A 450 -4.39 -2.05 -0.70
C LYS A 450 -3.37 -2.78 0.14
N SER A 451 -2.99 -2.16 1.24
CA SER A 451 -2.15 -2.77 2.27
C SER A 451 -2.84 -3.98 2.87
N VAL A 452 -2.25 -5.14 2.67
CA VAL A 452 -2.34 -6.22 3.66
C VAL A 452 -1.65 -5.67 4.92
N ALA A 453 -2.40 -5.06 5.80
CA ALA A 453 -1.95 -4.54 7.08
C ALA A 453 -2.81 -5.15 8.18
#